data_16c9571b833bcd1b3b7b29f50a29c242
#
_entry.id   16c9571b833bcd1b3b7b29f50a29c242
#
_cell.length_a   1.000
_cell.length_b   1.000
_cell.length_c   1.000
_cell.angle_alpha   90.00
_cell.angle_beta   90.00
_cell.angle_gamma   90.00
#
_symmetry.space_group_name_H-M   'P 1'
#
loop_
_entity.id
_entity.type
_entity.pdbx_description
1 polymer ?
#
loop_
_entity_poly.entity_id
_entity_poly.type
_entity_poly.pdbx_seq_one_letter_code
_entity_poly.pdbx_strand_id
1 'polypeptide(L)'
;MSAKTAPPQAALLRSALPRPPLPRNVKILAAVSFLTDVASEITYPLLPLFLSTVLGVSAAGLGLIEGFAESASSLMRLPAGWWSDRTRRRKPLVVLGYTIAALARPLIGVAQSAGQVLLIRVSDRFGKGIRTAPRDALIADSVAADQRGYAFGIHRASDNLGAVLGPLIAWGVLTLGLAELRTLFLWTALPGILSVLLLVFFVRETHGPAATEQRLASAAMPKSETDANGPPLAVLDVASAVPLGAPFWRLLAVIFLFSLSLSTDAFLLLRASQLGVSNALIPILWAALHVVKASSSAVGGGLSDRVGRRPLILGGWGIYALVYLGFAAASAPWHAWALFLVYGLYFGMSEGPEKALVADLAPPSRRGAAFGWFNAAVGIAALPASILFGVVWDRWGAETAFTMGAAIAGVSSVLFALVVPVPAARAVREGQV
;
A
#
# COMPACT_ATOMS: atom_id res chain seq x y z
N MET A 1 37.26 22.11 -15.52
CA MET A 1 37.09 20.96 -16.41
C MET A 1 35.59 20.67 -16.52
N SER A 2 35.01 20.99 -17.68
CA SER A 2 33.56 20.94 -17.96
C SER A 2 33.11 19.50 -18.15
N ALA A 3 32.16 19.05 -17.34
CA ALA A 3 31.49 17.74 -17.51
C ALA A 3 30.64 17.80 -18.79
N LYS A 4 31.10 17.13 -19.85
CA LYS A 4 30.32 16.93 -21.09
C LYS A 4 29.03 16.18 -20.77
N THR A 5 27.91 16.89 -20.83
CA THR A 5 26.57 16.27 -20.86
C THR A 5 26.46 15.43 -22.13
N ALA A 6 26.15 14.14 -21.96
CA ALA A 6 25.96 13.25 -23.10
C ALA A 6 24.74 13.73 -23.95
N PRO A 7 24.86 13.69 -25.30
CA PRO A 7 23.83 14.24 -26.19
C PRO A 7 22.49 13.50 -26.06
N PRO A 8 21.34 14.18 -26.31
CA PRO A 8 20.00 13.61 -26.15
C PRO A 8 19.74 12.32 -26.98
N GLN A 9 20.46 12.10 -28.05
CA GLN A 9 20.39 10.89 -28.88
C GLN A 9 20.83 9.60 -28.15
N ALA A 10 21.80 9.70 -27.20
CA ALA A 10 22.24 8.55 -26.41
C ALA A 10 21.16 8.07 -25.40
N ALA A 11 20.29 8.97 -24.95
CA ALA A 11 19.16 8.63 -24.10
C ALA A 11 18.04 7.92 -24.89
N LEU A 12 17.77 8.34 -26.12
CA LEU A 12 16.80 7.71 -27.01
C LEU A 12 17.26 6.33 -27.50
N LEU A 13 18.55 6.16 -27.78
CA LEU A 13 19.13 4.86 -28.16
C LEU A 13 19.11 3.85 -26.98
N ARG A 14 19.29 4.30 -25.75
CA ARG A 14 19.15 3.43 -24.55
C ARG A 14 17.72 2.96 -24.32
N SER A 15 16.71 3.73 -24.71
CA SER A 15 15.30 3.33 -24.59
C SER A 15 14.88 2.29 -25.64
N ALA A 16 15.63 2.14 -26.73
CA ALA A 16 15.37 1.19 -27.82
C ALA A 16 16.05 -0.18 -27.64
N LEU A 17 17.00 -0.29 -26.69
CA LEU A 17 17.64 -1.57 -26.43
C LEU A 17 16.68 -2.50 -25.66
N PRO A 18 16.65 -3.81 -25.98
CA PRO A 18 15.86 -4.76 -25.21
C PRO A 18 16.33 -4.75 -23.77
N ARG A 19 15.38 -4.53 -22.83
CA ARG A 19 15.67 -4.49 -21.40
C ARG A 19 16.26 -5.83 -20.96
N PRO A 20 17.35 -5.84 -20.18
CA PRO A 20 17.94 -7.09 -19.71
C PRO A 20 16.92 -7.85 -18.88
N PRO A 21 16.98 -9.20 -18.91
CA PRO A 21 16.03 -10.02 -18.17
C PRO A 21 16.12 -9.75 -16.68
N LEU A 22 14.95 -9.68 -16.03
CA LEU A 22 14.88 -9.48 -14.57
C LEU A 22 15.58 -10.60 -13.82
N PRO A 23 16.33 -10.27 -12.77
CA PRO A 23 16.94 -11.25 -11.88
C PRO A 23 15.95 -12.24 -11.29
N ARG A 24 16.42 -13.45 -10.99
CA ARG A 24 15.60 -14.52 -10.43
C ARG A 24 14.82 -14.09 -9.18
N ASN A 25 15.47 -13.38 -8.24
CA ASN A 25 14.84 -12.91 -7.01
C ASN A 25 13.59 -12.05 -7.28
N VAL A 26 13.67 -11.14 -8.26
CA VAL A 26 12.53 -10.26 -8.60
C VAL A 26 11.34 -11.06 -9.12
N LYS A 27 11.62 -12.03 -10.02
CA LYS A 27 10.58 -12.92 -10.57
C LYS A 27 9.91 -13.75 -9.50
N ILE A 28 10.71 -14.32 -8.58
CA ILE A 28 10.17 -15.14 -7.48
C ILE A 28 9.39 -14.28 -6.48
N LEU A 29 9.91 -13.11 -6.10
CA LEU A 29 9.19 -12.19 -5.21
C LEU A 29 7.87 -11.68 -5.82
N ALA A 30 7.83 -11.47 -7.14
CA ALA A 30 6.60 -11.15 -7.86
C ALA A 30 5.59 -12.31 -7.81
N ALA A 31 6.03 -13.56 -8.02
CA ALA A 31 5.17 -14.74 -7.91
C ALA A 31 4.69 -14.98 -6.46
N VAL A 32 5.55 -14.78 -5.47
CA VAL A 32 5.18 -14.84 -4.03
C VAL A 32 4.11 -13.82 -3.69
N SER A 33 4.26 -12.57 -4.17
CA SER A 33 3.29 -11.52 -3.94
C SER A 33 1.96 -11.83 -4.61
N PHE A 34 1.99 -12.25 -5.88
CA PHE A 34 0.81 -12.73 -6.61
C PHE A 34 0.01 -13.78 -5.83
N LEU A 35 0.67 -14.87 -5.41
CA LEU A 35 0.00 -15.94 -4.66
C LEU A 35 -0.56 -15.47 -3.33
N THR A 36 0.16 -14.59 -2.66
CA THR A 36 -0.28 -14.02 -1.38
C THR A 36 -1.49 -13.11 -1.57
N ASP A 37 -1.51 -12.32 -2.65
CA ASP A 37 -2.64 -11.44 -2.94
C ASP A 37 -3.85 -12.25 -3.43
N VAL A 38 -3.66 -13.33 -4.21
CA VAL A 38 -4.73 -14.30 -4.47
C VAL A 38 -5.33 -14.80 -3.15
N ALA A 39 -4.50 -15.27 -2.20
CA ALA A 39 -4.99 -15.77 -0.91
C ALA A 39 -5.74 -14.69 -0.11
N SER A 40 -5.24 -13.45 -0.08
CA SER A 40 -5.86 -12.37 0.68
C SER A 40 -7.17 -11.91 0.05
N GLU A 41 -7.22 -11.85 -1.26
CA GLU A 41 -8.33 -11.28 -2.00
C GLU A 41 -9.47 -12.31 -2.28
N ILE A 42 -9.21 -13.60 -2.08
CA ILE A 42 -10.29 -14.60 -1.89
C ILE A 42 -11.08 -14.28 -0.62
N THR A 43 -10.39 -13.88 0.45
CA THR A 43 -11.01 -13.68 1.78
C THR A 43 -11.61 -12.28 1.93
N TYR A 44 -10.89 -11.24 1.53
CA TYR A 44 -11.20 -9.86 1.90
C TYR A 44 -12.59 -9.38 1.48
N PRO A 45 -13.06 -9.55 0.24
CA PRO A 45 -14.38 -9.06 -0.16
C PRO A 45 -15.54 -9.79 0.53
N LEU A 46 -15.31 -11.00 1.01
CA LEU A 46 -16.31 -11.83 1.68
C LEU A 46 -16.29 -11.69 3.21
N LEU A 47 -15.24 -11.09 3.77
CA LEU A 47 -15.08 -10.95 5.21
C LEU A 47 -16.17 -10.11 5.88
N PRO A 48 -16.57 -8.93 5.36
CA PRO A 48 -17.67 -8.15 5.94
C PRO A 48 -18.98 -8.93 5.99
N LEU A 49 -19.25 -9.68 4.93
CA LEU A 49 -20.42 -10.56 4.84
C LEU A 49 -20.34 -11.68 5.88
N PHE A 50 -19.22 -12.37 5.98
CA PHE A 50 -19.00 -13.42 6.98
C PHE A 50 -19.19 -12.89 8.40
N LEU A 51 -18.62 -11.73 8.72
CA LEU A 51 -18.75 -11.09 10.03
C LEU A 51 -20.20 -10.73 10.34
N SER A 52 -20.91 -10.11 9.40
CA SER A 52 -22.27 -9.65 9.64
C SER A 52 -23.32 -10.78 9.62
N THR A 53 -23.27 -11.70 8.64
CA THR A 53 -24.32 -12.69 8.45
C THR A 53 -24.07 -14.01 9.20
N VAL A 54 -22.79 -14.42 9.37
CA VAL A 54 -22.46 -15.70 10.03
C VAL A 54 -22.15 -15.50 11.51
N LEU A 55 -21.44 -14.42 11.86
CA LEU A 55 -21.04 -14.17 13.25
C LEU A 55 -21.87 -13.09 13.95
N GLY A 56 -22.81 -12.42 13.24
CA GLY A 56 -23.68 -11.41 13.81
C GLY A 56 -22.93 -10.15 14.32
N VAL A 57 -21.77 -9.86 13.74
CA VAL A 57 -20.92 -8.72 14.15
C VAL A 57 -21.51 -7.41 13.61
N SER A 58 -21.64 -6.41 14.49
CA SER A 58 -22.12 -5.07 14.12
C SER A 58 -21.12 -4.31 13.25
N ALA A 59 -21.54 -3.18 12.67
CA ALA A 59 -20.66 -2.33 11.89
C ALA A 59 -19.53 -1.75 12.75
N ALA A 60 -19.79 -1.40 14.01
CA ALA A 60 -18.73 -0.97 14.95
C ALA A 60 -17.71 -2.10 15.19
N GLY A 61 -18.17 -3.34 15.32
CA GLY A 61 -17.30 -4.51 15.44
C GLY A 61 -16.43 -4.74 14.20
N LEU A 62 -17.01 -4.60 12.99
CA LEU A 62 -16.28 -4.63 11.73
C LEU A 62 -15.21 -3.52 11.68
N GLY A 63 -15.59 -2.29 12.02
CA GLY A 63 -14.67 -1.14 12.07
C GLY A 63 -13.52 -1.35 13.06
N LEU A 64 -13.80 -1.95 14.21
CA LEU A 64 -12.78 -2.29 15.20
C LEU A 64 -11.79 -3.34 14.65
N ILE A 65 -12.29 -4.43 14.06
CA ILE A 65 -11.46 -5.51 13.52
C ILE A 65 -10.54 -4.98 12.41
N GLU A 66 -11.10 -4.30 11.42
CA GLU A 66 -10.32 -3.80 10.29
C GLU A 66 -9.44 -2.60 10.67
N GLY A 67 -9.90 -1.73 11.56
CA GLY A 67 -9.13 -0.60 12.08
C GLY A 67 -7.87 -1.07 12.83
N PHE A 68 -7.98 -2.03 13.76
CA PHE A 68 -6.82 -2.61 14.44
C PHE A 68 -5.88 -3.31 13.45
N ALA A 69 -6.43 -4.03 12.49
CA ALA A 69 -5.65 -4.75 11.50
C ALA A 69 -4.81 -3.78 10.65
N GLU A 70 -5.40 -2.72 10.11
CA GLU A 70 -4.69 -1.76 9.26
C GLU A 70 -3.67 -0.92 10.06
N SER A 71 -4.03 -0.51 11.28
CA SER A 71 -3.09 0.17 12.19
C SER A 71 -1.89 -0.71 12.52
N ALA A 72 -2.10 -2.00 12.84
CA ALA A 72 -1.02 -2.96 13.10
C ALA A 72 -0.06 -3.09 11.91
N SER A 73 -0.61 -3.18 10.68
CA SER A 73 0.20 -3.23 9.46
C SER A 73 1.06 -1.98 9.27
N SER A 74 0.43 -0.81 9.41
CA SER A 74 1.09 0.47 9.13
C SER A 74 2.16 0.81 10.18
N LEU A 75 1.88 0.58 11.46
CA LEU A 75 2.82 0.84 12.54
C LEU A 75 4.02 -0.12 12.52
N MET A 76 3.80 -1.37 12.11
CA MET A 76 4.88 -2.38 12.07
C MET A 76 5.88 -2.16 10.94
N ARG A 77 5.53 -1.40 9.89
CA ARG A 77 6.46 -1.11 8.76
C ARG A 77 7.72 -0.38 9.21
N LEU A 78 7.61 0.56 10.17
CA LEU A 78 8.74 1.34 10.66
C LEU A 78 9.77 0.49 11.40
N PRO A 79 9.43 -0.25 12.48
CA PRO A 79 10.40 -1.06 13.20
C PRO A 79 10.95 -2.22 12.33
N ALA A 80 10.14 -2.79 11.43
CA ALA A 80 10.59 -3.83 10.53
C ALA A 80 11.63 -3.32 9.52
N GLY A 81 11.41 -2.12 8.97
CA GLY A 81 12.38 -1.45 8.10
C GLY A 81 13.69 -1.17 8.81
N TRP A 82 13.61 -0.53 10.00
CA TRP A 82 14.79 -0.24 10.81
C TRP A 82 15.59 -1.51 11.18
N TRP A 83 14.90 -2.58 11.60
CA TRP A 83 15.55 -3.85 11.92
C TRP A 83 16.21 -4.48 10.69
N SER A 84 15.51 -4.47 9.56
CA SER A 84 16.03 -4.95 8.28
C SER A 84 17.33 -4.25 7.88
N ASP A 85 17.38 -2.92 8.01
CA ASP A 85 18.56 -2.12 7.66
C ASP A 85 19.73 -2.36 8.62
N ARG A 86 19.43 -2.49 9.93
CA ARG A 86 20.46 -2.73 10.96
C ARG A 86 21.09 -4.12 10.85
N THR A 87 20.26 -5.16 10.62
CA THR A 87 20.74 -6.54 10.56
C THR A 87 21.27 -6.93 9.19
N ARG A 88 20.90 -6.19 8.14
CA ARG A 88 21.17 -6.54 6.72
C ARG A 88 20.72 -7.95 6.34
N ARG A 89 19.86 -8.57 7.15
CA ARG A 89 19.25 -9.89 6.91
C ARG A 89 17.76 -9.70 6.59
N ARG A 90 17.44 -9.54 5.33
CA ARG A 90 16.09 -9.18 4.85
C ARG A 90 15.20 -10.39 4.66
N LYS A 91 15.75 -11.48 4.09
CA LYS A 91 15.02 -12.71 3.79
C LYS A 91 14.30 -13.29 5.03
N PRO A 92 14.92 -13.42 6.24
CA PRO A 92 14.23 -13.97 7.41
C PRO A 92 12.98 -13.17 7.81
N LEU A 93 13.02 -11.83 7.76
CA LEU A 93 11.87 -10.99 8.06
C LEU A 93 10.75 -11.14 7.03
N VAL A 94 11.13 -11.24 5.75
CA VAL A 94 10.19 -11.49 4.66
C VAL A 94 9.54 -12.86 4.83
N VAL A 95 10.30 -13.92 5.09
CA VAL A 95 9.78 -15.28 5.37
C VAL A 95 8.82 -15.24 6.55
N LEU A 96 9.24 -14.64 7.68
CA LEU A 96 8.40 -14.55 8.88
C LEU A 96 7.05 -13.88 8.58
N GLY A 97 7.07 -12.73 7.90
CA GLY A 97 5.83 -11.99 7.59
C GLY A 97 4.90 -12.76 6.65
N TYR A 98 5.42 -13.44 5.64
CA TYR A 98 4.60 -14.28 4.75
C TYR A 98 4.08 -15.54 5.45
N THR A 99 4.88 -16.16 6.32
CA THR A 99 4.46 -17.34 7.11
C THR A 99 3.33 -17.01 8.06
N ILE A 100 3.43 -15.88 8.81
CA ILE A 100 2.35 -15.41 9.69
C ILE A 100 1.06 -15.24 8.89
N ALA A 101 1.11 -14.57 7.74
CA ALA A 101 -0.06 -14.34 6.91
C ALA A 101 -0.64 -15.65 6.32
N ALA A 102 0.22 -16.56 5.87
CA ALA A 102 -0.20 -17.86 5.29
C ALA A 102 -0.87 -18.77 6.32
N LEU A 103 -0.44 -18.71 7.58
CA LEU A 103 -1.03 -19.48 8.69
C LEU A 103 -2.31 -18.80 9.22
N ALA A 104 -2.32 -17.48 9.34
CA ALA A 104 -3.45 -16.75 9.93
C ALA A 104 -4.71 -16.80 9.05
N ARG A 105 -4.61 -16.50 7.75
CA ARG A 105 -5.78 -16.36 6.87
C ARG A 105 -6.74 -17.55 6.85
N PRO A 106 -6.26 -18.80 6.68
CA PRO A 106 -7.15 -19.96 6.66
C PRO A 106 -7.96 -20.12 7.94
N LEU A 107 -7.42 -19.67 9.09
CA LEU A 107 -8.08 -19.77 10.39
C LEU A 107 -9.38 -18.98 10.48
N ILE A 108 -9.61 -18.02 9.56
CA ILE A 108 -10.91 -17.34 9.47
C ILE A 108 -12.03 -18.34 9.19
N GLY A 109 -11.77 -19.41 8.43
CA GLY A 109 -12.73 -20.44 8.11
C GLY A 109 -13.23 -21.23 9.34
N VAL A 110 -12.44 -21.34 10.40
CA VAL A 110 -12.80 -22.03 11.65
C VAL A 110 -13.19 -21.06 12.77
N ALA A 111 -13.13 -19.76 12.54
CA ALA A 111 -13.46 -18.77 13.56
C ALA A 111 -14.96 -18.83 13.93
N GLN A 112 -15.25 -18.75 15.24
CA GLN A 112 -16.60 -18.81 15.80
C GLN A 112 -17.01 -17.52 16.52
N SER A 113 -16.09 -16.56 16.66
CA SER A 113 -16.35 -15.29 17.33
C SER A 113 -15.61 -14.13 16.69
N ALA A 114 -16.13 -12.90 16.90
CA ALA A 114 -15.49 -11.65 16.49
C ALA A 114 -14.07 -11.51 17.05
N GLY A 115 -13.83 -11.91 18.30
CA GLY A 115 -12.52 -11.86 18.94
C GLY A 115 -11.48 -12.75 18.25
N GLN A 116 -11.88 -13.96 17.81
CA GLN A 116 -10.99 -14.82 17.04
C GLN A 116 -10.65 -14.18 15.68
N VAL A 117 -11.64 -13.65 14.96
CA VAL A 117 -11.39 -12.96 13.70
C VAL A 117 -10.49 -11.74 13.90
N LEU A 118 -10.69 -10.95 14.97
CA LEU A 118 -9.81 -9.82 15.31
C LEU A 118 -8.35 -10.28 15.44
N LEU A 119 -8.09 -11.30 16.24
CA LEU A 119 -6.73 -11.82 16.44
C LEU A 119 -6.11 -12.32 15.14
N ILE A 120 -6.87 -13.06 14.33
CA ILE A 120 -6.43 -13.58 13.04
C ILE A 120 -6.10 -12.43 12.08
N ARG A 121 -6.99 -11.44 11.96
CA ARG A 121 -6.80 -10.28 11.07
C ARG A 121 -5.62 -9.41 11.48
N VAL A 122 -5.49 -9.12 12.78
CA VAL A 122 -4.34 -8.38 13.32
C VAL A 122 -3.04 -9.15 13.04
N SER A 123 -3.02 -10.47 13.25
CA SER A 123 -1.85 -11.31 12.96
C SER A 123 -1.47 -11.29 11.47
N ASP A 124 -2.44 -11.45 10.56
CA ASP A 124 -2.20 -11.36 9.11
C ASP A 124 -1.61 -9.99 8.71
N ARG A 125 -2.21 -8.91 9.22
CA ARG A 125 -1.77 -7.55 8.92
C ARG A 125 -0.43 -7.19 9.57
N PHE A 126 -0.16 -7.71 10.75
CA PHE A 126 1.15 -7.63 11.41
C PHE A 126 2.23 -8.29 10.54
N GLY A 127 1.95 -9.50 10.03
CA GLY A 127 2.83 -10.16 9.05
C GLY A 127 3.06 -9.32 7.80
N LYS A 128 2.01 -8.64 7.27
CA LYS A 128 2.13 -7.70 6.14
C LYS A 128 3.05 -6.53 6.49
N GLY A 129 2.93 -5.95 7.68
CA GLY A 129 3.79 -4.87 8.16
C GLY A 129 5.26 -5.27 8.22
N ILE A 130 5.57 -6.44 8.80
CA ILE A 130 6.94 -6.97 8.92
C ILE A 130 7.60 -7.17 7.55
N ARG A 131 6.89 -7.72 6.57
CA ARG A 131 7.51 -8.12 5.29
C ARG A 131 7.68 -6.99 4.29
N THR A 132 6.86 -5.92 4.34
CA THR A 132 6.76 -4.95 3.25
C THR A 132 8.08 -4.22 2.99
N ALA A 133 8.65 -3.56 3.98
CA ALA A 133 9.90 -2.81 3.82
C ALA A 133 11.10 -3.72 3.49
N PRO A 134 11.33 -4.86 4.19
CA PRO A 134 12.42 -5.78 3.84
C PRO A 134 12.29 -6.39 2.43
N ARG A 135 11.06 -6.71 1.99
CA ARG A 135 10.79 -7.21 0.64
C ARG A 135 11.16 -6.18 -0.42
N ASP A 136 10.70 -4.95 -0.25
CA ASP A 136 10.96 -3.88 -1.20
C ASP A 136 12.47 -3.59 -1.30
N ALA A 137 13.17 -3.67 -0.16
CA ALA A 137 14.62 -3.57 -0.12
C ALA A 137 15.32 -4.73 -0.84
N LEU A 138 14.83 -5.99 -0.70
CA LEU A 138 15.36 -7.14 -1.47
C LEU A 138 15.19 -6.95 -2.98
N ILE A 139 14.04 -6.43 -3.43
CA ILE A 139 13.81 -6.12 -4.85
C ILE A 139 14.82 -5.07 -5.32
N ALA A 140 14.96 -3.96 -4.57
CA ALA A 140 15.86 -2.88 -4.92
C ALA A 140 17.34 -3.31 -5.00
N ASP A 141 17.77 -4.21 -4.09
CA ASP A 141 19.14 -4.74 -4.06
C ASP A 141 19.42 -5.80 -5.12
N SER A 142 18.36 -6.39 -5.69
CA SER A 142 18.50 -7.40 -6.72
C SER A 142 18.72 -6.83 -8.11
N VAL A 143 18.57 -5.52 -8.32
CA VAL A 143 18.63 -4.87 -9.63
C VAL A 143 19.50 -3.61 -9.59
N ALA A 144 20.04 -3.23 -10.75
CA ALA A 144 20.72 -1.94 -10.92
C ALA A 144 19.76 -0.77 -10.75
N ALA A 145 20.27 0.42 -10.42
CA ALA A 145 19.47 1.59 -10.10
C ALA A 145 18.49 2.02 -11.23
N ASP A 146 18.94 1.87 -12.47
CA ASP A 146 18.16 2.17 -13.69
C ASP A 146 17.03 1.16 -13.99
N GLN A 147 17.10 -0.05 -13.40
CA GLN A 147 16.08 -1.11 -13.55
C GLN A 147 15.07 -1.17 -12.39
N ARG A 148 15.26 -0.44 -11.31
CA ARG A 148 14.39 -0.48 -10.11
C ARG A 148 12.94 -0.19 -10.46
N GLY A 149 12.69 0.82 -11.28
CA GLY A 149 11.33 1.16 -11.72
C GLY A 149 10.63 0.00 -12.44
N TYR A 150 11.34 -0.69 -13.33
CA TYR A 150 10.81 -1.85 -14.03
C TYR A 150 10.57 -3.04 -13.10
N ALA A 151 11.48 -3.33 -12.18
CA ALA A 151 11.34 -4.39 -11.20
C ALA A 151 10.12 -4.18 -10.27
N PHE A 152 9.96 -2.97 -9.74
CA PHE A 152 8.79 -2.61 -8.93
C PHE A 152 7.50 -2.59 -9.76
N GLY A 153 7.57 -2.20 -11.03
CA GLY A 153 6.44 -2.25 -11.96
C GLY A 153 5.91 -3.68 -12.15
N ILE A 154 6.79 -4.64 -12.40
CA ILE A 154 6.41 -6.07 -12.53
C ILE A 154 5.87 -6.62 -11.20
N HIS A 155 6.50 -6.27 -10.08
CA HIS A 155 5.99 -6.67 -8.77
C HIS A 155 4.57 -6.14 -8.53
N ARG A 156 4.33 -4.85 -8.82
CA ARG A 156 3.00 -4.23 -8.67
C ARG A 156 1.96 -4.82 -9.63
N ALA A 157 2.37 -5.14 -10.86
CA ALA A 157 1.49 -5.82 -11.81
C ALA A 157 1.08 -7.21 -11.29
N SER A 158 2.00 -7.93 -10.64
CA SER A 158 1.71 -9.23 -10.02
C SER A 158 0.75 -9.09 -8.83
N ASP A 159 0.92 -8.07 -7.98
CA ASP A 159 -0.01 -7.73 -6.89
C ASP A 159 -1.42 -7.49 -7.45
N ASN A 160 -1.53 -6.61 -8.44
CA ASN A 160 -2.82 -6.27 -9.06
C ASN A 160 -3.48 -7.47 -9.74
N LEU A 161 -2.70 -8.35 -10.39
CA LEU A 161 -3.22 -9.57 -11.00
C LEU A 161 -3.77 -10.52 -9.92
N GLY A 162 -3.08 -10.68 -8.80
CA GLY A 162 -3.56 -11.45 -7.65
C GLY A 162 -4.84 -10.87 -7.07
N ALA A 163 -4.91 -9.52 -6.97
CA ALA A 163 -6.07 -8.81 -6.47
C ALA A 163 -7.32 -8.92 -7.37
N VAL A 164 -7.15 -9.20 -8.66
CA VAL A 164 -8.26 -9.51 -9.58
C VAL A 164 -8.61 -10.99 -9.55
N LEU A 165 -7.61 -11.88 -9.61
CA LEU A 165 -7.86 -13.33 -9.72
C LEU A 165 -8.40 -13.94 -8.43
N GLY A 166 -7.98 -13.45 -7.25
CA GLY A 166 -8.49 -13.93 -5.96
C GLY A 166 -10.01 -13.88 -5.87
N PRO A 167 -10.63 -12.70 -6.05
CA PRO A 167 -12.07 -12.57 -6.05
C PRO A 167 -12.79 -13.38 -7.16
N LEU A 168 -12.20 -13.48 -8.35
CA LEU A 168 -12.76 -14.31 -9.43
C LEU A 168 -12.77 -15.79 -9.07
N ILE A 169 -11.73 -16.30 -8.41
CA ILE A 169 -11.70 -17.67 -7.87
C ILE A 169 -12.80 -17.83 -6.81
N ALA A 170 -12.92 -16.88 -5.90
CA ALA A 170 -13.95 -16.91 -4.86
C ALA A 170 -15.35 -16.95 -5.47
N TRP A 171 -15.63 -16.10 -6.46
CA TRP A 171 -16.87 -16.09 -7.22
C TRP A 171 -17.15 -17.44 -7.90
N GLY A 172 -16.17 -17.98 -8.64
CA GLY A 172 -16.34 -19.25 -9.34
C GLY A 172 -16.62 -20.41 -8.39
N VAL A 173 -15.91 -20.49 -7.26
CA VAL A 173 -16.11 -21.55 -6.25
C VAL A 173 -17.48 -21.47 -5.62
N LEU A 174 -17.95 -20.27 -5.26
CA LEU A 174 -19.25 -20.09 -4.62
C LEU A 174 -20.42 -20.30 -5.59
N THR A 175 -20.33 -19.81 -6.83
CA THR A 175 -21.40 -19.95 -7.84
C THR A 175 -21.54 -21.37 -8.35
N LEU A 176 -20.44 -22.10 -8.46
CA LEU A 176 -20.46 -23.51 -8.85
C LEU A 176 -20.81 -24.46 -7.68
N GLY A 177 -21.00 -23.92 -6.47
CA GLY A 177 -21.31 -24.71 -5.28
C GLY A 177 -20.19 -25.69 -4.85
N LEU A 178 -18.93 -25.39 -5.25
CA LEU A 178 -17.79 -26.28 -4.97
C LEU A 178 -17.36 -26.25 -3.49
N ALA A 179 -17.62 -25.15 -2.80
CA ALA A 179 -17.34 -25.02 -1.38
C ALA A 179 -18.24 -23.95 -0.74
N GLU A 180 -18.50 -24.11 0.55
CA GLU A 180 -19.10 -23.08 1.40
C GLU A 180 -18.06 -22.01 1.78
N LEU A 181 -18.54 -20.87 2.28
CA LEU A 181 -17.71 -19.72 2.63
C LEU A 181 -16.57 -20.06 3.61
N ARG A 182 -16.82 -20.89 4.63
CA ARG A 182 -15.81 -21.33 5.60
C ARG A 182 -14.73 -22.20 4.94
N THR A 183 -15.15 -23.14 4.11
CA THR A 183 -14.24 -24.03 3.36
C THR A 183 -13.39 -23.23 2.36
N LEU A 184 -13.99 -22.24 1.69
CA LEU A 184 -13.25 -21.35 0.78
C LEU A 184 -12.13 -20.59 1.52
N PHE A 185 -12.39 -20.12 2.74
CA PHE A 185 -11.34 -19.47 3.55
C PHE A 185 -10.21 -20.46 3.91
N LEU A 186 -10.51 -21.71 4.20
CA LEU A 186 -9.49 -22.74 4.43
C LEU A 186 -8.63 -23.00 3.18
N TRP A 187 -9.19 -22.93 1.99
CA TRP A 187 -8.46 -23.13 0.73
C TRP A 187 -7.41 -22.04 0.47
N THR A 188 -7.49 -20.89 1.13
CA THR A 188 -6.44 -19.87 1.06
C THR A 188 -5.10 -20.33 1.62
N ALA A 189 -5.07 -21.46 2.38
CA ALA A 189 -3.84 -22.11 2.81
C ALA A 189 -2.97 -22.53 1.63
N LEU A 190 -3.58 -23.03 0.53
CA LEU A 190 -2.85 -23.53 -0.62
C LEU A 190 -1.94 -22.45 -1.26
N PRO A 191 -2.45 -21.34 -1.77
CA PRO A 191 -1.61 -20.27 -2.31
C PRO A 191 -0.71 -19.64 -1.23
N GLY A 192 -1.16 -19.57 0.03
CA GLY A 192 -0.35 -19.08 1.15
C GLY A 192 0.89 -19.95 1.40
N ILE A 193 0.73 -21.26 1.55
CA ILE A 193 1.84 -22.19 1.76
C ILE A 193 2.78 -22.18 0.56
N LEU A 194 2.23 -22.21 -0.66
CA LEU A 194 3.03 -22.17 -1.88
C LEU A 194 3.89 -20.90 -1.96
N SER A 195 3.35 -19.75 -1.56
CA SER A 195 4.10 -18.50 -1.50
C SER A 195 5.30 -18.58 -0.54
N VAL A 196 5.11 -19.19 0.64
CA VAL A 196 6.18 -19.39 1.64
C VAL A 196 7.23 -20.37 1.12
N LEU A 197 6.82 -21.48 0.51
CA LEU A 197 7.76 -22.46 -0.07
C LEU A 197 8.61 -21.83 -1.17
N LEU A 198 8.00 -21.07 -2.09
CA LEU A 198 8.74 -20.35 -3.13
C LEU A 198 9.77 -19.39 -2.51
N LEU A 199 9.37 -18.67 -1.46
CA LEU A 199 10.24 -17.72 -0.79
C LEU A 199 11.44 -18.43 -0.11
N VAL A 200 11.17 -19.47 0.66
CA VAL A 200 12.20 -20.21 1.42
C VAL A 200 13.22 -20.85 0.50
N PHE A 201 12.77 -21.54 -0.54
CA PHE A 201 13.66 -22.36 -1.38
C PHE A 201 14.28 -21.59 -2.55
N PHE A 202 13.64 -20.55 -3.07
CA PHE A 202 14.06 -19.93 -4.32
C PHE A 202 14.56 -18.49 -4.20
N VAL A 203 14.20 -17.73 -3.15
CA VAL A 203 14.74 -16.40 -2.90
C VAL A 203 16.09 -16.51 -2.18
N ARG A 204 17.06 -15.74 -2.64
CA ARG A 204 18.39 -15.65 -2.02
C ARG A 204 18.55 -14.28 -1.36
N GLU A 205 19.28 -14.25 -0.23
CA GLU A 205 19.69 -12.98 0.37
C GLU A 205 20.61 -12.25 -0.61
N THR A 206 20.31 -10.98 -0.87
CA THR A 206 21.13 -10.13 -1.74
C THR A 206 21.60 -8.92 -0.97
N HIS A 207 22.86 -8.59 -1.15
CA HIS A 207 23.44 -7.33 -0.69
C HIS A 207 23.60 -6.46 -1.92
N GLY A 208 23.07 -5.25 -1.90
CA GLY A 208 23.06 -4.36 -3.07
C GLY A 208 24.49 -4.08 -3.58
N PRO A 209 24.63 -3.68 -4.87
CA PRO A 209 25.92 -3.40 -5.51
C PRO A 209 26.79 -2.43 -4.70
N ALA A 210 26.19 -1.38 -4.14
CA ALA A 210 26.90 -0.41 -3.28
C ALA A 210 27.50 -1.04 -2.02
N ALA A 211 26.86 -2.05 -1.42
CA ALA A 211 27.42 -2.77 -0.27
C ALA A 211 28.55 -3.72 -0.67
N THR A 212 28.51 -4.23 -1.90
CA THR A 212 29.57 -5.06 -2.47
C THR A 212 30.77 -4.20 -2.83
N GLU A 213 30.58 -3.04 -3.44
CA GLU A 213 31.64 -2.06 -3.71
C GLU A 213 32.31 -1.55 -2.44
N GLN A 214 31.54 -1.21 -1.39
CA GLN A 214 32.09 -0.85 -0.09
C GLN A 214 32.90 -1.98 0.57
N ARG A 215 32.44 -3.23 0.44
CA ARG A 215 33.21 -4.40 0.94
C ARG A 215 34.49 -4.61 0.16
N LEU A 216 34.46 -4.47 -1.16
CA LEU A 216 35.63 -4.56 -2.02
C LEU A 216 36.61 -3.43 -1.75
N ALA A 217 36.10 -2.19 -1.59
CA ALA A 217 36.93 -1.03 -1.24
C ALA A 217 37.53 -1.18 0.17
N SER A 218 36.78 -1.66 1.15
CA SER A 218 37.24 -1.95 2.51
C SER A 218 38.22 -3.12 2.57
N ALA A 219 38.09 -4.12 1.69
CA ALA A 219 38.99 -5.27 1.60
C ALA A 219 40.29 -4.91 0.78
N ALA A 220 40.21 -3.91 -0.08
CA ALA A 220 41.33 -3.44 -0.90
C ALA A 220 42.18 -2.39 -0.18
N MET A 221 41.74 -1.80 0.92
CA MET A 221 42.57 -0.94 1.74
C MET A 221 43.59 -1.77 2.52
N PRO A 222 44.89 -1.56 2.35
CA PRO A 222 45.89 -2.19 3.19
C PRO A 222 45.63 -1.75 4.63
N LYS A 223 45.67 -2.70 5.57
CA LYS A 223 45.67 -2.39 7.00
C LYS A 223 46.91 -1.55 7.31
N SER A 224 46.76 -0.25 7.26
CA SER A 224 47.76 0.67 7.79
C SER A 224 47.69 0.52 9.31
N GLU A 225 48.65 -0.20 9.87
CA GLU A 225 49.09 0.01 11.24
C GLU A 225 49.67 1.42 11.29
N THR A 226 48.97 2.29 11.97
CA THR A 226 49.45 3.40 12.80
C THR A 226 48.40 4.50 12.89
N ASP A 227 48.18 4.80 14.14
CA ASP A 227 47.58 5.96 14.78
C ASP A 227 46.20 5.70 15.45
N ALA A 228 46.30 4.94 16.54
CA ALA A 228 45.41 5.05 17.66
C ALA A 228 45.67 6.38 18.38
N ASN A 229 44.93 7.46 18.08
CA ASN A 229 44.62 8.59 18.96
C ASN A 229 44.02 9.79 18.23
N GLY A 230 43.08 9.55 17.32
CA GLY A 230 42.11 10.58 16.94
C GLY A 230 40.72 10.11 17.40
N PRO A 231 39.87 10.98 17.99
CA PRO A 231 38.46 10.59 18.18
C PRO A 231 37.93 10.20 16.79
N PRO A 232 37.12 9.12 16.66
CA PRO A 232 36.49 8.84 15.38
C PRO A 232 35.82 10.16 14.99
N LEU A 233 36.22 10.70 13.85
CA LEU A 233 35.42 11.71 13.18
C LEU A 233 34.05 11.01 12.99
N ALA A 234 33.20 11.19 13.99
CA ALA A 234 31.79 11.04 13.81
C ALA A 234 31.54 11.92 12.57
N VAL A 235 31.30 11.30 11.45
CA VAL A 235 30.51 11.88 10.39
C VAL A 235 29.18 12.10 11.08
N LEU A 236 29.17 13.13 11.93
CA LEU A 236 27.97 13.69 12.53
C LEU A 236 27.05 13.84 11.35
N ASP A 237 25.98 13.11 11.40
CA ASP A 237 24.92 13.00 10.44
C ASP A 237 24.34 14.41 10.24
N VAL A 238 25.07 15.28 9.53
CA VAL A 238 24.66 16.65 9.20
C VAL A 238 23.30 16.60 8.48
N ALA A 239 23.00 15.44 7.87
CA ALA A 239 21.71 15.14 7.30
C ALA A 239 20.60 15.07 8.36
N SER A 240 20.89 14.74 9.63
CA SER A 240 19.93 14.71 10.73
C SER A 240 19.60 16.11 11.28
N ALA A 241 20.44 17.11 10.99
CA ALA A 241 20.27 18.47 11.50
C ALA A 241 19.22 19.31 10.75
N VAL A 242 18.83 18.93 9.51
CA VAL A 242 17.81 19.68 8.76
C VAL A 242 16.41 19.23 9.18
N PRO A 243 15.62 20.10 9.86
CA PRO A 243 14.26 19.72 10.27
C PRO A 243 13.33 19.56 9.07
N LEU A 244 12.32 18.71 9.22
CA LEU A 244 11.18 18.71 8.31
C LEU A 244 10.45 20.05 8.48
N GLY A 245 10.34 20.84 7.41
CA GLY A 245 9.81 22.20 7.45
C GLY A 245 8.30 22.26 7.76
N ALA A 246 7.81 23.46 8.13
CA ALA A 246 6.39 23.71 8.37
C ALA A 246 5.45 23.27 7.21
N PRO A 247 5.83 23.40 5.92
CA PRO A 247 5.02 22.88 4.82
C PRO A 247 4.73 21.37 4.90
N PHE A 248 5.73 20.57 5.30
CA PHE A 248 5.57 19.14 5.48
C PHE A 248 4.59 18.82 6.62
N TRP A 249 4.71 19.49 7.77
CA TRP A 249 3.83 19.25 8.91
C TRP A 249 2.39 19.68 8.64
N ARG A 250 2.18 20.77 7.88
CA ARG A 250 0.85 21.18 7.41
C ARG A 250 0.24 20.12 6.49
N LEU A 251 1.01 19.61 5.53
CA LEU A 251 0.57 18.50 4.67
C LEU A 251 0.19 17.29 5.53
N LEU A 252 1.05 16.90 6.47
CA LEU A 252 0.84 15.74 7.32
C LEU A 252 -0.44 15.86 8.17
N ALA A 253 -0.69 17.04 8.76
CA ALA A 253 -1.90 17.30 9.53
C ALA A 253 -3.17 17.17 8.67
N VAL A 254 -3.14 17.70 7.44
CA VAL A 254 -4.28 17.60 6.52
C VAL A 254 -4.48 16.17 6.02
N ILE A 255 -3.40 15.43 5.74
CA ILE A 255 -3.47 14.00 5.39
C ILE A 255 -4.03 13.18 6.56
N PHE A 256 -3.61 13.46 7.79
CA PHE A 256 -4.17 12.81 8.97
C PHE A 256 -5.68 13.05 9.09
N LEU A 257 -6.14 14.31 8.91
CA LEU A 257 -7.56 14.64 8.93
C LEU A 257 -8.31 13.93 7.79
N PHE A 258 -7.78 13.94 6.56
CA PHE A 258 -8.38 13.21 5.45
C PHE A 258 -8.43 11.70 5.73
N SER A 259 -7.39 11.15 6.36
CA SER A 259 -7.33 9.73 6.73
C SER A 259 -8.42 9.34 7.76
N LEU A 260 -8.94 10.28 8.54
CA LEU A 260 -10.11 10.05 9.40
C LEU A 260 -11.41 9.87 8.60
N SER A 261 -11.47 10.30 7.33
CA SER A 261 -12.59 9.99 6.44
C SER A 261 -12.46 8.61 5.80
N LEU A 262 -11.21 8.08 5.71
CA LEU A 262 -10.92 6.80 5.08
C LEU A 262 -11.34 5.65 6.01
N SER A 263 -12.64 5.34 6.02
CA SER A 263 -13.08 4.08 6.63
C SER A 263 -12.55 2.89 5.83
N THR A 264 -12.50 1.71 6.44
CA THR A 264 -12.14 0.50 5.70
C THR A 264 -13.08 0.26 4.52
N ASP A 265 -12.53 -0.18 3.37
CA ASP A 265 -13.32 -0.56 2.19
C ASP A 265 -14.36 -1.66 2.48
N ALA A 266 -14.21 -2.36 3.60
CA ALA A 266 -15.16 -3.34 4.11
C ALA A 266 -16.58 -2.76 4.30
N PHE A 267 -16.70 -1.48 4.65
CA PHE A 267 -18.01 -0.81 4.77
C PHE A 267 -18.68 -0.57 3.42
N LEU A 268 -17.90 -0.29 2.37
CA LEU A 268 -18.42 -0.17 1.00
C LEU A 268 -19.02 -1.52 0.54
N LEU A 269 -18.32 -2.63 0.82
CA LEU A 269 -18.80 -3.98 0.51
C LEU A 269 -20.05 -4.35 1.32
N LEU A 270 -20.07 -3.99 2.61
CA LEU A 270 -21.24 -4.16 3.47
C LEU A 270 -22.44 -3.38 2.94
N ARG A 271 -22.24 -2.11 2.54
CA ARG A 271 -23.30 -1.28 1.93
C ARG A 271 -23.79 -1.87 0.61
N ALA A 272 -22.89 -2.36 -0.25
CA ALA A 272 -23.26 -3.01 -1.50
C ALA A 272 -24.18 -4.22 -1.26
N SER A 273 -23.89 -5.05 -0.27
CA SER A 273 -24.75 -6.17 0.14
C SER A 273 -26.12 -5.68 0.64
N GLN A 274 -26.18 -4.61 1.46
CA GLN A 274 -27.44 -4.02 1.94
C GLN A 274 -28.27 -3.41 0.80
N LEU A 275 -27.62 -2.90 -0.26
CA LEU A 275 -28.29 -2.40 -1.46
C LEU A 275 -28.83 -3.52 -2.37
N GLY A 276 -28.63 -4.78 -2.00
CA GLY A 276 -29.15 -5.93 -2.73
C GLY A 276 -28.19 -6.52 -3.78
N VAL A 277 -26.90 -6.14 -3.75
CA VAL A 277 -25.90 -6.88 -4.53
C VAL A 277 -25.77 -8.28 -3.94
N SER A 278 -26.01 -9.31 -4.76
CA SER A 278 -25.98 -10.69 -4.27
C SER A 278 -24.57 -11.06 -3.75
N ASN A 279 -24.53 -11.89 -2.71
CA ASN A 279 -23.27 -12.29 -2.07
C ASN A 279 -22.28 -12.92 -3.05
N ALA A 280 -22.76 -13.63 -4.07
CA ALA A 280 -21.93 -14.19 -5.12
C ALA A 280 -21.28 -13.13 -6.02
N LEU A 281 -21.90 -11.96 -6.18
CA LEU A 281 -21.38 -10.87 -7.01
C LEU A 281 -20.46 -9.90 -6.27
N ILE A 282 -20.42 -9.93 -4.94
CA ILE A 282 -19.50 -9.07 -4.15
C ILE A 282 -18.03 -9.26 -4.55
N PRO A 283 -17.51 -10.48 -4.76
CA PRO A 283 -16.15 -10.65 -5.26
C PRO A 283 -15.94 -10.06 -6.67
N ILE A 284 -16.93 -10.14 -7.55
CA ILE A 284 -16.84 -9.55 -8.90
C ILE A 284 -16.79 -8.02 -8.82
N LEU A 285 -17.63 -7.42 -7.98
CA LEU A 285 -17.63 -5.98 -7.73
C LEU A 285 -16.25 -5.51 -7.23
N TRP A 286 -15.64 -6.29 -6.34
CA TRP A 286 -14.30 -6.03 -5.82
C TRP A 286 -13.21 -6.18 -6.88
N ALA A 287 -13.28 -7.23 -7.71
CA ALA A 287 -12.36 -7.40 -8.84
C ALA A 287 -12.45 -6.23 -9.83
N ALA A 288 -13.66 -5.78 -10.15
CA ALA A 288 -13.89 -4.63 -11.05
C ALA A 288 -13.27 -3.35 -10.49
N LEU A 289 -13.41 -3.08 -9.18
CA LEU A 289 -12.70 -1.98 -8.51
C LEU A 289 -11.19 -2.07 -8.73
N HIS A 290 -10.59 -3.25 -8.51
CA HIS A 290 -9.14 -3.43 -8.65
C HIS A 290 -8.65 -3.24 -10.09
N VAL A 291 -9.44 -3.62 -11.09
CA VAL A 291 -9.13 -3.33 -12.51
C VAL A 291 -9.09 -1.82 -12.74
N VAL A 292 -10.10 -1.07 -12.28
CA VAL A 292 -10.13 0.39 -12.43
C VAL A 292 -9.00 1.05 -11.63
N LYS A 293 -8.77 0.62 -10.39
CA LYS A 293 -7.67 1.10 -9.53
C LYS A 293 -6.32 0.90 -10.20
N ALA A 294 -6.04 -0.27 -10.76
CA ALA A 294 -4.78 -0.57 -11.45
C ALA A 294 -4.61 0.31 -12.69
N SER A 295 -5.65 0.44 -13.51
CA SER A 295 -5.64 1.24 -14.74
C SER A 295 -5.48 2.73 -14.43
N SER A 296 -6.23 3.26 -13.48
CA SER A 296 -6.15 4.67 -13.08
C SER A 296 -4.80 5.03 -12.45
N SER A 297 -4.22 4.12 -11.66
CA SER A 297 -2.89 4.33 -11.05
C SER A 297 -1.77 4.38 -12.09
N ALA A 298 -1.87 3.58 -13.16
CA ALA A 298 -0.90 3.60 -14.26
C ALA A 298 -0.90 4.97 -15.00
N VAL A 299 -2.07 5.57 -15.16
CA VAL A 299 -2.24 6.88 -15.82
C VAL A 299 -1.95 8.04 -14.88
N GLY A 300 -2.38 7.92 -13.62
CA GLY A 300 -2.35 9.01 -12.62
C GLY A 300 -0.94 9.52 -12.32
N GLY A 301 0.07 8.64 -12.28
CA GLY A 301 1.47 9.04 -12.10
C GLY A 301 1.95 9.98 -13.20
N GLY A 302 1.76 9.62 -14.46
CA GLY A 302 2.16 10.46 -15.60
C GLY A 302 1.33 11.75 -15.72
N LEU A 303 0.06 11.70 -15.34
CA LEU A 303 -0.81 12.88 -15.32
C LEU A 303 -0.39 13.88 -14.23
N SER A 304 0.05 13.37 -13.06
CA SER A 304 0.58 14.19 -11.96
C SER A 304 1.77 15.07 -12.36
N ASP A 305 2.63 14.54 -13.22
CA ASP A 305 3.81 15.29 -13.69
C ASP A 305 3.44 16.38 -14.71
N ARG A 306 2.30 16.24 -15.43
CA ARG A 306 1.83 17.20 -16.45
C ARG A 306 0.91 18.27 -15.87
N VAL A 307 -0.08 17.87 -15.10
CA VAL A 307 -1.14 18.77 -14.56
C VAL A 307 -0.73 19.37 -13.22
N GLY A 308 0.25 18.74 -12.54
CA GLY A 308 0.67 19.11 -11.20
C GLY A 308 -0.02 18.28 -10.12
N ARG A 309 0.63 18.20 -8.95
CA ARG A 309 0.18 17.29 -7.86
C ARG A 309 -1.08 17.78 -7.18
N ARG A 310 -1.19 19.09 -6.94
CA ARG A 310 -2.32 19.71 -6.21
C ARG A 310 -3.67 19.50 -6.88
N PRO A 311 -3.87 19.79 -8.19
CA PRO A 311 -5.15 19.57 -8.85
C PRO A 311 -5.57 18.09 -8.85
N LEU A 312 -4.60 17.17 -8.99
CA LEU A 312 -4.89 15.74 -8.96
C LEU A 312 -5.34 15.28 -7.56
N ILE A 313 -4.64 15.66 -6.51
CA ILE A 313 -5.02 15.31 -5.13
C ILE A 313 -6.41 15.85 -4.81
N LEU A 314 -6.68 17.13 -5.12
CA LEU A 314 -8.00 17.74 -4.91
C LEU A 314 -9.10 17.05 -5.71
N GLY A 315 -8.82 16.70 -6.98
CA GLY A 315 -9.73 15.93 -7.82
C GLY A 315 -10.00 14.53 -7.27
N GLY A 316 -8.98 13.84 -6.81
CA GLY A 316 -9.11 12.52 -6.19
C GLY A 316 -9.92 12.57 -4.89
N TRP A 317 -9.62 13.51 -3.98
CA TRP A 317 -10.37 13.68 -2.74
C TRP A 317 -11.81 14.15 -3.00
N GLY A 318 -12.03 14.97 -4.05
CA GLY A 318 -13.37 15.34 -4.52
C GLY A 318 -14.17 14.11 -5.02
N ILE A 319 -13.56 13.25 -5.83
CA ILE A 319 -14.18 11.98 -6.26
C ILE A 319 -14.52 11.12 -5.04
N TYR A 320 -13.60 10.99 -4.09
CA TYR A 320 -13.85 10.25 -2.85
C TYR A 320 -15.08 10.79 -2.11
N ALA A 321 -15.15 12.09 -1.87
CA ALA A 321 -16.27 12.72 -1.19
C ALA A 321 -17.60 12.51 -1.94
N LEU A 322 -17.60 12.66 -3.27
CA LEU A 322 -18.78 12.41 -4.12
C LEU A 322 -19.22 10.97 -4.10
N VAL A 323 -18.29 10.00 -4.12
CA VAL A 323 -18.60 8.57 -4.01
C VAL A 323 -19.24 8.27 -2.66
N TYR A 324 -18.73 8.83 -1.57
CA TYR A 324 -19.30 8.65 -0.24
C TYR A 324 -20.71 9.26 -0.13
N LEU A 325 -20.93 10.46 -0.66
CA LEU A 325 -22.28 11.04 -0.79
C LEU A 325 -23.20 10.17 -1.67
N GLY A 326 -22.64 9.62 -2.75
CA GLY A 326 -23.37 8.68 -3.59
C GLY A 326 -23.80 7.42 -2.82
N PHE A 327 -22.92 6.82 -1.99
CA PHE A 327 -23.27 5.68 -1.15
C PHE A 327 -24.29 6.03 -0.05
N ALA A 328 -24.27 7.26 0.47
CA ALA A 328 -25.30 7.74 1.39
C ALA A 328 -26.68 7.76 0.71
N ALA A 329 -26.75 8.26 -0.52
CA ALA A 329 -28.01 8.39 -1.28
C ALA A 329 -28.39 7.10 -2.06
N ALA A 330 -27.52 6.08 -2.07
CA ALA A 330 -27.74 4.86 -2.86
C ALA A 330 -28.93 4.05 -2.35
N SER A 331 -29.81 3.61 -3.27
CA SER A 331 -31.04 2.85 -2.98
C SER A 331 -31.19 1.58 -3.83
N ALA A 332 -30.29 1.32 -4.79
CA ALA A 332 -30.39 0.17 -5.69
C ALA A 332 -29.02 -0.49 -5.93
N PRO A 333 -28.97 -1.79 -6.28
CA PRO A 333 -27.72 -2.52 -6.52
C PRO A 333 -26.81 -1.88 -7.56
N TRP A 334 -27.36 -1.33 -8.65
CA TRP A 334 -26.58 -0.74 -9.71
C TRP A 334 -25.84 0.54 -9.28
N HIS A 335 -26.34 1.27 -8.26
CA HIS A 335 -25.62 2.38 -7.67
C HIS A 335 -24.28 1.93 -7.08
N ALA A 336 -24.27 0.78 -6.38
CA ALA A 336 -23.04 0.23 -5.83
C ALA A 336 -22.01 -0.05 -6.95
N TRP A 337 -22.44 -0.67 -8.06
CA TRP A 337 -21.57 -0.94 -9.21
C TRP A 337 -20.95 0.35 -9.77
N ALA A 338 -21.79 1.35 -10.05
CA ALA A 338 -21.30 2.61 -10.59
C ALA A 338 -20.33 3.31 -9.64
N LEU A 339 -20.67 3.37 -8.34
CA LEU A 339 -19.87 4.04 -7.33
C LEU A 339 -18.53 3.32 -7.08
N PHE A 340 -18.48 1.98 -7.10
CA PHE A 340 -17.22 1.23 -6.98
C PHE A 340 -16.29 1.50 -8.16
N LEU A 341 -16.81 1.57 -9.39
CA LEU A 341 -16.00 1.89 -10.56
C LEU A 341 -15.43 3.32 -10.48
N VAL A 342 -16.26 4.30 -10.08
CA VAL A 342 -15.81 5.68 -9.88
C VAL A 342 -14.81 5.77 -8.72
N TYR A 343 -15.02 5.02 -7.64
CA TYR A 343 -14.10 4.95 -6.51
C TYR A 343 -12.70 4.48 -6.91
N GLY A 344 -12.60 3.57 -7.89
CA GLY A 344 -11.31 3.13 -8.43
C GLY A 344 -10.45 4.27 -9.00
N LEU A 345 -11.06 5.34 -9.50
CA LEU A 345 -10.34 6.50 -10.05
C LEU A 345 -9.64 7.33 -8.95
N TYR A 346 -10.24 7.40 -7.75
CA TYR A 346 -9.65 8.07 -6.60
C TYR A 346 -8.21 7.62 -6.34
N PHE A 347 -7.94 6.31 -6.38
CA PHE A 347 -6.62 5.77 -6.09
C PHE A 347 -5.55 6.26 -7.07
N GLY A 348 -5.88 6.33 -8.37
CA GLY A 348 -4.96 6.83 -9.38
C GLY A 348 -4.63 8.32 -9.22
N MET A 349 -5.60 9.09 -8.74
CA MET A 349 -5.45 10.54 -8.56
C MET A 349 -4.84 10.93 -7.21
N SER A 350 -4.83 10.04 -6.20
CA SER A 350 -4.39 10.36 -4.83
C SER A 350 -3.10 9.66 -4.44
N GLU A 351 -3.00 8.32 -4.48
CA GLU A 351 -1.88 7.56 -3.89
C GLU A 351 -0.49 7.96 -4.42
N GLY A 352 -0.35 8.10 -5.71
CA GLY A 352 0.92 8.50 -6.35
C GLY A 352 1.27 9.96 -6.08
N PRO A 353 0.36 10.90 -6.43
CA PRO A 353 0.58 12.33 -6.20
C PRO A 353 0.84 12.72 -4.74
N GLU A 354 0.14 12.11 -3.76
CA GLU A 354 0.38 12.35 -2.33
C GLU A 354 1.81 11.95 -1.92
N LYS A 355 2.25 10.75 -2.28
CA LYS A 355 3.61 10.30 -2.00
C LYS A 355 4.66 11.17 -2.69
N ALA A 356 4.39 11.60 -3.90
CA ALA A 356 5.26 12.51 -4.62
C ALA A 356 5.34 13.89 -3.93
N LEU A 357 4.23 14.42 -3.44
CA LEU A 357 4.21 15.68 -2.70
C LEU A 357 4.96 15.58 -1.36
N VAL A 358 4.84 14.45 -0.66
CA VAL A 358 5.65 14.15 0.54
C VAL A 358 7.14 14.22 0.23
N ALA A 359 7.57 13.61 -0.90
CA ALA A 359 8.96 13.63 -1.32
C ALA A 359 9.45 15.03 -1.74
N ASP A 360 8.56 15.86 -2.32
CA ASP A 360 8.89 17.21 -2.75
C ASP A 360 9.04 18.18 -1.58
N LEU A 361 8.25 18.01 -0.51
CA LEU A 361 8.30 18.86 0.68
C LEU A 361 9.37 18.43 1.70
N ALA A 362 9.96 17.25 1.52
CA ALA A 362 11.00 16.72 2.39
C ALA A 362 12.40 16.96 1.83
N PRO A 363 13.37 17.42 2.65
CA PRO A 363 14.77 17.45 2.25
C PRO A 363 15.24 16.05 1.78
N PRO A 364 16.10 15.95 0.73
CA PRO A 364 16.55 14.65 0.21
C PRO A 364 17.10 13.70 1.27
N SER A 365 17.83 14.23 2.27
CA SER A 365 18.40 13.47 3.38
C SER A 365 17.36 12.98 4.41
N ARG A 366 16.14 13.53 4.41
CA ARG A 366 15.07 13.21 5.37
C ARG A 366 13.84 12.54 4.73
N ARG A 367 13.89 12.18 3.46
CA ARG A 367 12.77 11.54 2.75
C ARG A 367 12.29 10.26 3.43
N GLY A 368 13.23 9.43 3.92
CA GLY A 368 12.88 8.22 4.67
C GLY A 368 12.04 8.52 5.92
N ALA A 369 12.46 9.50 6.72
CA ALA A 369 11.71 9.95 7.89
C ALA A 369 10.35 10.56 7.51
N ALA A 370 10.27 11.33 6.42
CA ALA A 370 9.02 11.91 5.93
C ALA A 370 8.01 10.84 5.53
N PHE A 371 8.42 9.81 4.78
CA PHE A 371 7.57 8.66 4.48
C PHE A 371 7.20 7.86 5.72
N GLY A 372 8.10 7.76 6.70
CA GLY A 372 7.82 7.18 8.00
C GLY A 372 6.66 7.89 8.71
N TRP A 373 6.74 9.20 8.84
CA TRP A 373 5.67 10.02 9.43
C TRP A 373 4.37 9.97 8.64
N PHE A 374 4.44 9.99 7.31
CA PHE A 374 3.27 9.82 6.45
C PHE A 374 2.54 8.50 6.71
N ASN A 375 3.27 7.37 6.71
CA ASN A 375 2.67 6.07 6.98
C ASN A 375 2.16 5.96 8.42
N ALA A 376 2.86 6.56 9.39
CA ALA A 376 2.41 6.61 10.78
C ALA A 376 1.10 7.41 10.92
N ALA A 377 1.00 8.56 10.29
CA ALA A 377 -0.21 9.39 10.32
C ALA A 377 -1.43 8.64 9.76
N VAL A 378 -1.28 8.01 8.58
CA VAL A 378 -2.33 7.19 7.96
C VAL A 378 -2.69 5.99 8.86
N GLY A 379 -1.68 5.30 9.41
CA GLY A 379 -1.91 4.12 10.26
C GLY A 379 -2.55 4.46 11.60
N ILE A 380 -2.17 5.56 12.23
CA ILE A 380 -2.79 6.03 13.48
C ILE A 380 -4.24 6.46 13.24
N ALA A 381 -4.52 7.11 12.11
CA ALA A 381 -5.88 7.53 11.76
C ALA A 381 -6.80 6.34 11.42
N ALA A 382 -6.28 5.23 10.90
CA ALA A 382 -7.08 4.10 10.42
C ALA A 382 -8.00 3.48 11.49
N LEU A 383 -7.50 3.34 12.73
CA LEU A 383 -8.29 2.78 13.82
C LEU A 383 -9.45 3.70 14.24
N PRO A 384 -9.22 4.98 14.64
CA PRO A 384 -10.31 5.86 15.01
C PRO A 384 -11.28 6.12 13.83
N ALA A 385 -10.79 6.21 12.59
CA ALA A 385 -11.63 6.36 11.41
C ALA A 385 -12.64 5.20 11.27
N SER A 386 -12.14 3.96 11.35
CA SER A 386 -12.97 2.78 11.17
C SER A 386 -13.94 2.56 12.33
N ILE A 387 -13.51 2.81 13.58
CA ILE A 387 -14.39 2.72 14.75
C ILE A 387 -15.48 3.80 14.70
N LEU A 388 -15.09 5.06 14.44
CA LEU A 388 -16.04 6.17 14.36
C LEU A 388 -17.09 5.91 13.28
N PHE A 389 -16.66 5.48 12.09
CA PHE A 389 -17.56 5.15 10.99
C PHE A 389 -18.53 4.05 11.37
N GLY A 390 -18.04 2.95 11.98
CA GLY A 390 -18.87 1.83 12.40
C GLY A 390 -19.85 2.19 13.51
N VAL A 391 -19.44 2.99 14.51
CA VAL A 391 -20.33 3.47 15.59
C VAL A 391 -21.42 4.39 15.05
N VAL A 392 -21.08 5.29 14.14
CA VAL A 392 -22.06 6.17 13.49
C VAL A 392 -23.04 5.34 12.66
N TRP A 393 -22.54 4.32 11.94
CA TRP A 393 -23.36 3.38 11.19
C TRP A 393 -24.37 2.63 12.08
N ASP A 394 -23.90 2.05 13.19
CA ASP A 394 -24.80 1.29 14.10
C ASP A 394 -25.84 2.18 14.78
N ARG A 395 -25.51 3.45 15.09
CA ARG A 395 -26.41 4.37 15.82
C ARG A 395 -27.35 5.16 14.91
N TRP A 396 -26.88 5.60 13.76
CA TRP A 396 -27.59 6.54 12.88
C TRP A 396 -27.71 6.06 11.42
N GLY A 397 -27.27 4.84 11.14
CA GLY A 397 -27.37 4.22 9.84
C GLY A 397 -26.23 4.53 8.89
N ALA A 398 -26.18 3.74 7.81
CA ALA A 398 -25.15 3.84 6.79
C ALA A 398 -25.11 5.22 6.12
N GLU A 399 -26.25 5.80 5.84
CA GLU A 399 -26.37 7.11 5.17
C GLU A 399 -25.64 8.20 5.95
N THR A 400 -25.83 8.26 7.27
CA THR A 400 -25.17 9.21 8.16
C THR A 400 -23.66 8.97 8.20
N ALA A 401 -23.23 7.71 8.28
CA ALA A 401 -21.80 7.35 8.31
C ALA A 401 -21.09 7.78 7.01
N PHE A 402 -21.68 7.52 5.86
CA PHE A 402 -21.13 7.94 4.57
C PHE A 402 -21.14 9.46 4.41
N THR A 403 -22.20 10.14 4.84
CA THR A 403 -22.27 11.61 4.82
C THR A 403 -21.19 12.24 5.71
N MET A 404 -20.97 11.68 6.91
CA MET A 404 -19.88 12.10 7.79
C MET A 404 -18.51 11.95 7.12
N GLY A 405 -18.22 10.78 6.51
CA GLY A 405 -16.99 10.54 5.79
C GLY A 405 -16.77 11.55 4.66
N ALA A 406 -17.81 11.81 3.86
CA ALA A 406 -17.77 12.80 2.80
C ALA A 406 -17.51 14.24 3.34
N ALA A 407 -18.14 14.61 4.46
CA ALA A 407 -17.94 15.91 5.08
C ALA A 407 -16.49 16.10 5.56
N ILE A 408 -15.92 15.11 6.23
CA ILE A 408 -14.50 15.13 6.66
C ILE A 408 -13.58 15.26 5.45
N ALA A 409 -13.83 14.50 4.37
CA ALA A 409 -13.04 14.57 3.14
C ALA A 409 -13.16 15.94 2.47
N GLY A 410 -14.35 16.53 2.44
CA GLY A 410 -14.60 17.88 1.91
C GLY A 410 -13.85 18.95 2.70
N VAL A 411 -13.95 18.92 4.03
CA VAL A 411 -13.21 19.85 4.91
C VAL A 411 -11.70 19.69 4.71
N SER A 412 -11.21 18.45 4.64
CA SER A 412 -9.78 18.16 4.38
C SER A 412 -9.33 18.71 3.03
N SER A 413 -10.16 18.60 1.98
CA SER A 413 -9.87 19.14 0.65
C SER A 413 -9.76 20.67 0.67
N VAL A 414 -10.67 21.35 1.37
CA VAL A 414 -10.62 22.82 1.55
C VAL A 414 -9.36 23.23 2.32
N LEU A 415 -9.07 22.55 3.43
CA LEU A 415 -7.85 22.83 4.21
C LEU A 415 -6.59 22.57 3.39
N PHE A 416 -6.54 21.48 2.62
CA PHE A 416 -5.43 21.21 1.71
C PHE A 416 -5.23 22.37 0.72
N ALA A 417 -6.31 22.86 0.13
CA ALA A 417 -6.27 23.97 -0.80
C ALA A 417 -5.78 25.28 -0.18
N LEU A 418 -6.10 25.53 1.09
CA LEU A 418 -5.77 26.79 1.77
C LEU A 418 -4.40 26.78 2.45
N VAL A 419 -4.00 25.64 3.05
CA VAL A 419 -2.91 25.61 4.04
C VAL A 419 -1.64 24.96 3.49
N VAL A 420 -1.75 24.04 2.50
CA VAL A 420 -0.60 23.32 1.98
C VAL A 420 0.04 24.06 0.80
N PRO A 421 1.23 24.64 0.98
CA PRO A 421 1.96 25.24 -0.13
C PRO A 421 2.48 24.13 -1.03
N VAL A 422 2.11 24.15 -2.28
CA VAL A 422 2.68 23.23 -3.28
C VAL A 422 3.77 23.99 -4.03
N PRO A 423 5.01 23.46 -4.08
CA PRO A 423 6.05 24.06 -4.89
C PRO A 423 5.53 24.22 -6.32
N ALA A 424 5.66 25.40 -6.89
CA ALA A 424 5.39 25.60 -8.31
C ALA A 424 6.13 24.53 -9.09
N ALA A 425 5.45 23.85 -10.02
CA ALA A 425 6.12 22.91 -10.92
C ALA A 425 7.35 23.61 -11.46
N ARG A 426 8.54 23.11 -11.15
CA ARG A 426 9.77 23.66 -11.70
C ARG A 426 9.55 23.69 -13.20
N ALA A 427 9.49 24.88 -13.76
CA ALA A 427 9.54 25.12 -15.20
C ALA A 427 10.90 24.59 -15.69
N VAL A 428 10.94 23.30 -16.03
CA VAL A 428 12.05 22.64 -16.74
C VAL A 428 11.98 23.03 -18.21
N ARG A 429 11.62 24.27 -18.52
CA ARG A 429 11.49 24.76 -19.90
C ARG A 429 11.97 26.17 -20.13
N GLU A 430 12.90 26.68 -19.33
CA GLU A 430 13.58 27.92 -19.72
C GLU A 430 15.05 27.84 -19.37
N GLY A 431 15.83 27.25 -20.24
CA GLY A 431 17.30 27.16 -20.08
C GLY A 431 17.97 26.34 -21.16
N GLN A 432 17.37 26.20 -22.35
CA GLN A 432 18.07 25.75 -23.55
C GLN A 432 17.55 26.56 -24.75
N VAL A 433 18.05 27.76 -24.90
CA VAL A 433 18.25 28.42 -26.19
C VAL A 433 19.77 28.64 -26.35
#